data_48eb0fba90defe4d831f0f3b1daef64f
#
_entry.id   48eb0fba90defe4d831f0f3b1daef64f
#
_cell.length_a   1.000
_cell.length_b   1.000
_cell.length_c   1.000
_cell.angle_alpha   90.00
_cell.angle_beta   90.00
_cell.angle_gamma   90.00
#
_symmetry.space_group_name_H-M   'P 1'
#
loop_
_entity.id
_entity.type
_entity.pdbx_description
1 polymer ?
#
loop_
_entity_poly.entity_id
_entity_poly.type
_entity_poly.pdbx_seq_one_letter_code
_entity_poly.pdbx_strand_id
1 'polypeptide(L)'
;MQAVSINWWAILAAVASNFVIGGLWYSPALFFKPWLEMSGVKKSDFDAGLSKALAGDLISATAMALVLDHIIHWSNVAGLAQGLLLAFCIWLGFIATVLLGSVTYEHKPFKFFAINALYRFVTVMLMGAILTLWE
;
A
#
# COMPACT_ATOMS: atom_id res chain seq x y z
N MET A 1 21.74 -3.95 14.24
CA MET A 1 20.47 -4.56 13.77
C MET A 1 20.64 -6.06 13.77
N GLN A 2 19.75 -6.78 14.42
CA GLN A 2 19.80 -8.25 14.45
C GLN A 2 19.24 -8.80 13.14
N ALA A 3 19.69 -9.98 12.74
CA ALA A 3 19.10 -10.70 11.60
C ALA A 3 17.66 -11.09 11.94
N VAL A 4 16.75 -10.81 11.00
CA VAL A 4 15.33 -11.13 11.14
C VAL A 4 15.06 -12.46 10.45
N SER A 5 14.40 -13.38 11.14
CA SER A 5 13.90 -14.61 10.53
C SER A 5 12.58 -14.30 9.81
N ILE A 6 12.61 -14.35 8.49
CA ILE A 6 11.43 -13.99 7.67
C ILE A 6 10.44 -15.14 7.64
N ASN A 7 9.19 -14.85 8.02
CA ASN A 7 8.07 -15.75 7.78
C ASN A 7 7.50 -15.51 6.37
N TRP A 8 7.93 -16.33 5.42
CA TRP A 8 7.52 -16.19 4.01
C TRP A 8 6.01 -16.33 3.78
N TRP A 9 5.31 -17.09 4.64
CA TRP A 9 3.85 -17.20 4.54
C TRP A 9 3.15 -15.91 4.95
N ALA A 10 3.66 -15.23 5.97
CA ALA A 10 3.17 -13.92 6.37
C ALA A 10 3.43 -12.86 5.29
N ILE A 11 4.63 -12.87 4.68
CA ILE A 11 4.95 -12.00 3.53
C ILE A 11 3.99 -12.26 2.37
N LEU A 12 3.78 -13.51 2.01
CA LEU A 12 2.86 -13.87 0.93
C LEU A 12 1.43 -13.40 1.20
N ALA A 13 0.93 -13.59 2.43
CA ALA A 13 -0.38 -13.13 2.83
C ALA A 13 -0.49 -11.59 2.79
N ALA A 14 0.53 -10.89 3.25
CA ALA A 14 0.59 -9.42 3.19
C ALA A 14 0.57 -8.91 1.73
N VAL A 15 1.34 -9.51 0.84
CA VAL A 15 1.35 -9.17 -0.59
C VAL A 15 -0.01 -9.49 -1.23
N ALA A 16 -0.58 -10.66 -0.95
CA ALA A 16 -1.91 -11.03 -1.45
C ALA A 16 -2.99 -10.05 -0.99
N SER A 17 -2.94 -9.58 0.25
CA SER A 17 -3.89 -8.58 0.78
C SER A 17 -3.83 -7.26 0.00
N ASN A 18 -2.64 -6.83 -0.41
CA ASN A 18 -2.49 -5.63 -1.25
C ASN A 18 -3.25 -5.77 -2.57
N PHE A 19 -3.16 -6.91 -3.23
CA PHE A 19 -3.87 -7.16 -4.49
C PHE A 19 -5.39 -7.29 -4.31
N VAL A 20 -5.83 -7.93 -3.24
CA VAL A 20 -7.27 -8.04 -2.92
C VAL A 20 -7.86 -6.66 -2.69
N ILE A 21 -7.24 -5.85 -1.84
CA ILE A 21 -7.70 -4.49 -1.58
C ILE A 21 -7.60 -3.63 -2.84
N GLY A 22 -6.51 -3.72 -3.59
CA GLY A 22 -6.32 -2.98 -4.83
C GLY A 22 -7.37 -3.32 -5.89
N GLY A 23 -7.68 -4.59 -6.06
CA GLY A 23 -8.71 -5.05 -6.98
C GLY A 23 -10.10 -4.54 -6.61
N LEU A 24 -10.44 -4.51 -5.32
CA LEU A 24 -11.69 -3.96 -4.82
C LEU A 24 -11.73 -2.43 -4.90
N TRP A 25 -10.67 -1.76 -4.41
CA TRP A 25 -10.60 -0.30 -4.31
C TRP A 25 -10.68 0.37 -5.67
N TYR A 26 -9.89 -0.11 -6.63
CA TYR A 26 -9.86 0.38 -8.01
C TYR A 26 -10.77 -0.42 -8.95
N SER A 27 -11.87 -0.97 -8.42
CA SER A 27 -12.90 -1.60 -9.24
C SER A 27 -13.89 -0.55 -9.77
N PRO A 28 -14.58 -0.83 -10.90
CA PRO A 28 -15.64 0.06 -11.42
C PRO A 28 -16.76 0.31 -10.42
N ALA A 29 -16.98 -0.61 -9.46
CA ALA A 29 -17.98 -0.46 -8.41
C ALA A 29 -17.58 0.56 -7.34
N LEU A 30 -16.27 0.84 -7.16
CA LEU A 30 -15.77 1.77 -6.14
C LEU A 30 -15.13 3.01 -6.78
N PHE A 31 -13.79 3.07 -6.85
CA PHE A 31 -13.07 4.31 -7.13
C PHE A 31 -12.37 4.36 -8.50
N PHE A 32 -12.48 3.32 -9.32
CA PHE A 32 -11.75 3.27 -10.60
C PHE A 32 -12.16 4.40 -11.55
N LYS A 33 -13.46 4.63 -11.73
CA LYS A 33 -13.94 5.66 -12.66
C LYS A 33 -13.48 7.07 -12.27
N PRO A 34 -13.73 7.55 -11.03
CA PRO A 34 -13.26 8.87 -10.64
C PRO A 34 -11.72 8.98 -10.65
N TRP A 35 -11.01 7.91 -10.28
CA TRP A 35 -9.56 7.89 -10.35
C TRP A 35 -9.07 8.05 -11.80
N LEU A 36 -9.64 7.29 -12.72
CA LEU A 36 -9.25 7.33 -14.14
C LEU A 36 -9.48 8.73 -14.74
N GLU A 37 -10.64 9.34 -14.46
CA GLU A 37 -10.98 10.68 -14.94
C GLU A 37 -9.99 11.74 -14.42
N MET A 38 -9.62 11.66 -13.14
CA MET A 38 -8.70 12.61 -12.53
C MET A 38 -7.24 12.34 -12.87
N SER A 39 -6.86 11.11 -13.22
CA SER A 39 -5.48 10.73 -13.53
C SER A 39 -4.96 11.31 -14.83
N GLY A 40 -5.85 11.62 -15.77
CA GLY A 40 -5.48 12.06 -17.13
C GLY A 40 -5.03 10.91 -18.04
N VAL A 41 -5.10 9.66 -17.59
CA VAL A 41 -4.75 8.48 -18.37
C VAL A 41 -5.95 8.03 -19.19
N LYS A 42 -5.73 7.72 -20.47
CA LYS A 42 -6.77 7.12 -21.31
C LYS A 42 -7.00 5.67 -20.92
N LYS A 43 -8.26 5.22 -20.96
CA LYS A 43 -8.61 3.83 -20.65
C LYS A 43 -7.88 2.82 -21.52
N SER A 44 -7.69 3.11 -22.81
CA SER A 44 -6.93 2.28 -23.74
C SER A 44 -5.46 2.12 -23.32
N ASP A 45 -4.82 3.19 -22.86
CA ASP A 45 -3.44 3.16 -22.37
C ASP A 45 -3.35 2.42 -21.02
N PHE A 46 -4.33 2.60 -20.15
CA PHE A 46 -4.43 1.87 -18.90
C PHE A 46 -4.53 0.37 -19.14
N ASP A 47 -5.44 -0.07 -20.02
CA ASP A 47 -5.64 -1.48 -20.34
C ASP A 47 -4.39 -2.10 -21.01
N ALA A 48 -3.74 -1.37 -21.91
CA ALA A 48 -2.52 -1.82 -22.56
C ALA A 48 -1.34 -1.98 -21.59
N GLY A 49 -1.25 -1.13 -20.56
CA GLY A 49 -0.18 -1.15 -19.56
C GLY A 49 -0.47 -1.98 -18.32
N LEU A 50 -1.64 -2.61 -18.21
CA LEU A 50 -2.08 -3.23 -16.96
C LEU A 50 -1.17 -4.37 -16.48
N SER A 51 -0.74 -5.25 -17.35
CA SER A 51 0.14 -6.37 -16.97
C SER A 51 1.48 -5.90 -16.43
N LYS A 52 2.06 -4.88 -17.04
CA LYS A 52 3.30 -4.24 -16.58
C LYS A 52 3.10 -3.52 -15.24
N ALA A 53 1.98 -2.84 -15.08
CA ALA A 53 1.61 -2.17 -13.82
C ALA A 53 1.44 -3.18 -12.68
N LEU A 54 0.77 -4.30 -12.92
CA LEU A 54 0.60 -5.36 -11.92
C LEU A 54 1.94 -6.01 -11.54
N ALA A 55 2.84 -6.22 -12.51
CA ALA A 55 4.19 -6.72 -12.22
C ALA A 55 4.98 -5.73 -11.34
N GLY A 56 4.90 -4.43 -11.63
CA GLY A 56 5.50 -3.38 -10.82
C GLY A 56 4.90 -3.31 -9.42
N ASP A 57 3.59 -3.47 -9.30
CA ASP A 57 2.91 -3.49 -8.00
C ASP A 57 3.30 -4.72 -7.18
N LEU A 58 3.50 -5.87 -7.81
CA LEU A 58 3.99 -7.08 -7.14
C LEU A 58 5.37 -6.84 -6.51
N ILE A 59 6.29 -6.24 -7.26
CA ILE A 59 7.63 -5.89 -6.76
C ILE A 59 7.51 -4.89 -5.61
N SER A 60 6.71 -3.85 -5.77
CA SER A 60 6.51 -2.81 -4.76
C SER A 60 5.86 -3.35 -3.48
N ALA A 61 4.82 -4.16 -3.61
CA ALA A 61 4.14 -4.77 -2.47
C ALA A 61 5.04 -5.73 -1.71
N THR A 62 5.87 -6.50 -2.43
CA THR A 62 6.84 -7.40 -1.82
C THR A 62 7.92 -6.63 -1.05
N ALA A 63 8.47 -5.59 -1.65
CA ALA A 63 9.44 -4.72 -0.98
C ALA A 63 8.83 -4.05 0.27
N MET A 64 7.61 -3.57 0.15
CA MET A 64 6.88 -2.95 1.27
C MET A 64 6.66 -3.94 2.42
N ALA A 65 6.21 -5.15 2.13
CA ALA A 65 5.99 -6.19 3.13
C ALA A 65 7.29 -6.60 3.83
N LEU A 66 8.37 -6.81 3.07
CA LEU A 66 9.68 -7.17 3.62
C LEU A 66 10.25 -6.08 4.54
N VAL A 67 10.22 -4.83 4.08
CA VAL A 67 10.73 -3.71 4.88
C VAL A 67 9.89 -3.50 6.13
N LEU A 68 8.57 -3.57 6.01
CA LEU A 68 7.66 -3.42 7.15
C LEU A 68 7.89 -4.52 8.19
N ASP A 69 8.06 -5.76 7.76
CA ASP A 69 8.38 -6.91 8.62
C ASP A 69 9.68 -6.65 9.42
N HIS A 70 10.74 -6.20 8.75
CA HIS A 70 11.99 -5.86 9.41
C HIS A 70 11.84 -4.73 10.43
N ILE A 71 11.07 -3.68 10.09
CA ILE A 71 10.84 -2.56 11.02
C ILE A 71 10.05 -3.02 12.24
N ILE A 72 9.05 -3.87 12.07
CA ILE A 72 8.28 -4.46 13.17
C ILE A 72 9.22 -5.20 14.13
N HIS A 73 10.08 -6.07 13.59
CA HIS A 73 11.05 -6.82 14.41
C HIS A 73 12.08 -5.92 15.11
N TRP A 74 12.67 -4.97 14.39
CA TRP A 74 13.67 -4.06 14.97
C TRP A 74 13.09 -3.11 16.01
N SER A 75 11.81 -2.80 15.92
CA SER A 75 11.11 -1.95 16.89
C SER A 75 10.62 -2.70 18.13
N ASN A 76 10.84 -4.02 18.18
CA ASN A 76 10.38 -4.89 19.26
C ASN A 76 8.87 -4.71 19.52
N VAL A 77 8.09 -4.67 18.46
CA VAL A 77 6.64 -4.51 18.54
C VAL A 77 6.03 -5.66 19.34
N ALA A 78 5.25 -5.34 20.35
CA ALA A 78 4.56 -6.31 21.18
C ALA A 78 3.04 -6.24 20.93
N GLY A 79 2.57 -7.07 20.02
CA GLY A 79 1.14 -7.24 19.75
C GLY A 79 0.55 -6.23 18.77
N LEU A 80 -0.69 -6.51 18.39
CA LEU A 80 -1.39 -5.86 17.29
C LEU A 80 -1.49 -4.33 17.41
N ALA A 81 -1.77 -3.82 18.60
CA ALA A 81 -1.95 -2.38 18.80
C ALA A 81 -0.68 -1.58 18.46
N GLN A 82 0.49 -2.09 18.86
CA GLN A 82 1.76 -1.45 18.53
C GLN A 82 2.11 -1.62 17.04
N GLY A 83 1.81 -2.78 16.45
CA GLY A 83 2.01 -3.01 15.02
C GLY A 83 1.16 -2.07 14.17
N LEU A 84 -0.09 -1.85 14.53
CA LEU A 84 -0.98 -0.90 13.85
C LEU A 84 -0.51 0.55 14.03
N LEU A 85 -0.05 0.92 15.22
CA LEU A 85 0.49 2.26 15.46
C LEU A 85 1.75 2.51 14.61
N LEU A 86 2.64 1.53 14.53
CA LEU A 86 3.83 1.60 13.68
C LEU A 86 3.46 1.75 12.21
N ALA A 87 2.54 0.90 11.72
CA ALA A 87 2.04 0.96 10.34
C ALA A 87 1.41 2.34 10.03
N PHE A 88 0.63 2.89 10.96
CA PHE A 88 0.04 4.23 10.83
C PHE A 88 1.12 5.31 10.73
N CYS A 89 2.14 5.28 11.58
CA CYS A 89 3.23 6.25 11.54
C CYS A 89 3.99 6.18 10.20
N ILE A 90 4.24 4.99 9.69
CA ILE A 90 4.90 4.79 8.39
C ILE A 90 4.02 5.33 7.26
N TRP A 91 2.73 4.98 7.25
CA TRP A 91 1.81 5.51 6.26
C TRP A 91 1.77 7.04 6.29
N LEU A 92 1.60 7.64 7.46
CA LEU A 92 1.49 9.09 7.59
C LEU A 92 2.76 9.80 7.17
N GLY A 93 3.91 9.37 7.70
CA GLY A 93 5.18 10.07 7.54
C GLY A 93 5.88 9.84 6.19
N PHE A 94 5.64 8.70 5.55
CA PHE A 94 6.40 8.28 4.36
C PHE A 94 5.54 8.00 3.13
N ILE A 95 4.25 7.86 3.26
CA ILE A 95 3.34 7.57 2.14
C ILE A 95 2.39 8.74 1.89
N ALA A 96 1.59 9.12 2.88
CA ALA A 96 0.63 10.21 2.72
C ALA A 96 1.31 11.53 2.37
N THR A 97 2.42 11.84 3.03
CA THR A 97 3.21 13.05 2.76
C THR A 97 3.76 13.09 1.33
N VAL A 98 4.24 11.97 0.81
CA VAL A 98 4.76 11.88 -0.57
C VAL A 98 3.61 11.99 -1.58
N LEU A 99 2.50 11.29 -1.34
CA LEU A 99 1.33 11.35 -2.22
C LEU A 99 0.67 12.73 -2.27
N LEU A 100 0.83 13.54 -1.22
CA LEU A 100 0.32 14.92 -1.21
C LEU A 100 0.91 15.77 -2.33
N GLY A 101 2.09 15.43 -2.83
CA GLY A 101 2.70 16.06 -3.99
C GLY A 101 1.83 16.05 -5.24
N SER A 102 0.92 15.10 -5.37
CA SER A 102 -0.05 15.07 -6.47
C SER A 102 -0.98 16.29 -6.48
N VAL A 103 -1.29 16.84 -5.31
CA VAL A 103 -2.09 18.05 -5.17
C VAL A 103 -1.23 19.31 -5.32
N THR A 104 -0.08 19.33 -4.63
CA THR A 104 0.75 20.54 -4.51
C THR A 104 1.55 20.85 -5.77
N TYR A 105 2.13 19.84 -6.41
CA TYR A 105 2.98 20.01 -7.61
C TYR A 105 2.30 19.62 -8.90
N GLU A 106 1.51 18.58 -8.91
CA GLU A 106 0.86 18.05 -10.12
C GLU A 106 -0.54 18.63 -10.35
N HIS A 107 -1.04 19.45 -9.42
CA HIS A 107 -2.35 20.12 -9.50
C HIS A 107 -3.53 19.15 -9.67
N LYS A 108 -3.41 17.93 -9.15
CA LYS A 108 -4.52 16.98 -9.10
C LYS A 108 -5.54 17.40 -8.05
N PRO A 109 -6.84 17.05 -8.21
CA PRO A 109 -7.84 17.31 -7.18
C PRO A 109 -7.49 16.62 -5.86
N PHE A 110 -7.89 17.20 -4.73
CA PHE A 110 -7.69 16.57 -3.42
C PHE A 110 -8.33 15.18 -3.33
N LYS A 111 -9.45 14.96 -4.02
CA LYS A 111 -10.09 13.65 -4.13
C LYS A 111 -9.18 12.58 -4.72
N PHE A 112 -8.34 12.92 -5.70
CA PHE A 112 -7.35 12.01 -6.27
C PHE A 112 -6.32 11.58 -5.21
N PHE A 113 -5.79 12.53 -4.46
CA PHE A 113 -4.93 12.25 -3.31
C PHE A 113 -5.63 11.34 -2.29
N ALA A 114 -6.85 11.68 -1.90
CA ALA A 114 -7.60 10.92 -0.89
C ALA A 114 -7.83 9.47 -1.31
N ILE A 115 -8.20 9.22 -2.57
CA ILE A 115 -8.39 7.86 -3.10
C ILE A 115 -7.09 7.05 -2.97
N ASN A 116 -5.98 7.59 -3.41
CA ASN A 116 -4.68 6.90 -3.40
C ASN A 116 -4.12 6.75 -1.97
N ALA A 117 -4.20 7.80 -1.17
CA ALA A 117 -3.67 7.80 0.20
C ALA A 117 -4.46 6.85 1.12
N LEU A 118 -5.78 6.85 1.02
CA LEU A 118 -6.63 5.93 1.81
C LEU A 118 -6.47 4.48 1.36
N TYR A 119 -6.27 4.24 0.06
CA TYR A 119 -5.90 2.90 -0.41
C TYR A 119 -4.62 2.40 0.27
N ARG A 120 -3.58 3.20 0.26
CA ARG A 120 -2.32 2.86 0.93
C ARG A 120 -2.48 2.76 2.45
N PHE A 121 -3.33 3.57 3.04
CA PHE A 121 -3.67 3.44 4.47
C PHE A 121 -4.19 2.04 4.78
N VAL A 122 -5.23 1.60 4.07
CA VAL A 122 -5.85 0.30 4.30
C VAL A 122 -4.86 -0.83 4.06
N THR A 123 -4.08 -0.78 2.97
CA THR A 123 -3.12 -1.84 2.63
C THR A 123 -1.97 -1.93 3.64
N VAL A 124 -1.39 -0.81 4.06
CA VAL A 124 -0.28 -0.78 5.04
C VAL A 124 -0.76 -1.20 6.42
N MET A 125 -1.95 -0.77 6.84
CA MET A 125 -2.54 -1.20 8.12
C MET A 125 -2.80 -2.70 8.12
N LEU A 126 -3.34 -3.25 7.04
CA LEU A 126 -3.61 -4.68 6.92
C LEU A 126 -2.32 -5.51 6.86
N MET A 127 -1.32 -5.06 6.10
CA MET A 127 0.02 -5.68 6.09
C MET A 127 0.63 -5.67 7.50
N GLY A 128 0.59 -4.54 8.19
CA GLY A 128 1.08 -4.41 9.56
C GLY A 128 0.39 -5.37 10.53
N ALA A 129 -0.92 -5.51 10.41
CA ALA A 129 -1.69 -6.47 11.22
C ALA A 129 -1.29 -7.92 10.93
N ILE A 130 -1.20 -8.32 9.66
CA ILE A 130 -0.83 -9.67 9.25
C ILE A 130 0.59 -10.00 9.74
N LEU A 131 1.55 -9.12 9.49
CA LEU A 131 2.95 -9.34 9.86
C LEU A 131 3.15 -9.39 11.38
N THR A 132 2.41 -8.58 12.15
CA THR A 132 2.49 -8.59 13.61
C THR A 132 1.83 -9.82 14.24
N LEU A 133 0.74 -10.32 13.66
CA LEU A 133 -0.01 -11.45 14.21
C LEU A 133 0.54 -12.81 13.81
N TRP A 134 1.32 -12.85 12.74
CA TRP A 134 1.82 -14.10 12.17
C TRP A 134 3.34 -14.25 12.34
N GLU A 135 3.86 -13.73 13.41
CA GLU A 135 5.25 -13.92 13.81
C GLU A 135 5.49 -15.31 14.44
#